data_5a1ac4898b24049602f100a1768d7a25
#
_entry.id   5a1ac4898b24049602f100a1768d7a25
#
_cell.length_a   1.000
_cell.length_b   1.000
_cell.length_c   1.000
_cell.angle_alpha   90.00
_cell.angle_beta   90.00
_cell.angle_gamma   90.00
#
_symmetry.space_group_name_H-M   'P 1'
#
loop_
_entity.id
_entity.type
_entity.pdbx_description
1 polymer ?
#
loop_
_entity_poly.entity_id
_entity_poly.type
_entity_poly.pdbx_seq_one_letter_code
_entity_poly.pdbx_strand_id
1 'polypeptide(L)'
;MTLPHRHIAKGMIIGLILALLATLLFALSLLIGPVRIPCHEVALILLGETSAKSSWQYIVLETRLPQALTATLCGASLATSGLMLQTAFRNPLAGPDVFGVSSGASLGVALVMLLWGGSVSTALFSWTGFMAVVGAAFVGAMAVTAIIFLFSTIMRHGLMLLIVGMMVGYVASSVVSLLNYFATEEGVRSFMIWGLGHFGGVSMALMPAFSTVTLVGLTACLLLIKPLNIIQLGAQYAESMGVATRRLRNVLLLLVGLLTATTTAFCGPIAFIGLAVPHIARLLLGNDDQRALMPCTILCGSVVALLCNLVCSLPTDGGNVPINAVTPLIGAPVIIYIILQKRSY
;
A
#
# COMPACT_ATOMS: atom_id res chain seq x y z
N MET A 1 20.24 34.06 7.98
CA MET A 1 20.95 32.82 7.55
C MET A 1 20.84 31.69 8.58
N THR A 2 19.68 31.52 9.24
CA THR A 2 19.45 30.55 10.36
C THR A 2 18.31 29.56 10.09
N LEU A 3 17.85 29.41 8.83
CA LEU A 3 16.65 28.63 8.46
C LEU A 3 16.86 27.12 8.21
N PRO A 4 17.99 26.59 7.71
CA PRO A 4 18.07 25.16 7.37
C PRO A 4 18.08 24.24 8.60
N HIS A 5 18.71 24.61 9.72
CA HIS A 5 18.80 23.79 10.92
C HIS A 5 17.45 23.54 11.61
N ARG A 6 16.54 24.51 11.58
CA ARG A 6 15.22 24.41 12.24
C ARG A 6 14.28 23.44 11.53
N HIS A 7 14.36 23.36 10.20
CA HIS A 7 13.55 22.41 9.41
C HIS A 7 14.03 20.96 9.55
N ILE A 8 15.34 20.74 9.63
CA ILE A 8 15.91 19.41 9.83
C ILE A 8 15.54 18.88 11.24
N ALA A 9 15.71 19.73 12.27
CA ALA A 9 15.35 19.37 13.64
C ALA A 9 13.84 19.04 13.77
N LYS A 10 12.95 19.83 13.15
CA LYS A 10 11.52 19.54 13.10
C LYS A 10 11.22 18.21 12.44
N GLY A 11 11.86 17.90 11.31
CA GLY A 11 11.69 16.62 10.60
C GLY A 11 12.13 15.42 11.45
N MET A 12 13.25 15.54 12.16
CA MET A 12 13.74 14.49 13.07
C MET A 12 12.78 14.26 14.24
N ILE A 13 12.27 15.33 14.87
CA ILE A 13 11.32 15.24 15.98
C ILE A 13 10.03 14.56 15.53
N ILE A 14 9.46 14.96 14.39
CA ILE A 14 8.25 14.35 13.83
C ILE A 14 8.52 12.88 13.49
N GLY A 15 9.66 12.57 12.88
CA GLY A 15 10.05 11.20 12.58
C GLY A 15 10.14 10.33 13.84
N LEU A 16 10.74 10.84 14.93
CA LEU A 16 10.81 10.15 16.20
C LEU A 16 9.42 9.90 16.81
N ILE A 17 8.56 10.92 16.80
CA ILE A 17 7.18 10.80 17.29
C ILE A 17 6.41 9.73 16.48
N LEU A 18 6.51 9.75 15.15
CA LEU A 18 5.85 8.75 14.30
C LEU A 18 6.42 7.34 14.52
N ALA A 19 7.73 7.20 14.71
CA ALA A 19 8.35 5.92 15.02
C ALA A 19 7.87 5.37 16.38
N LEU A 20 7.81 6.20 17.41
CA LEU A 20 7.27 5.83 18.72
C LEU A 20 5.78 5.43 18.62
N LEU A 21 5.00 6.20 17.86
CA LEU A 21 3.58 5.92 17.65
C LEU A 21 3.38 4.61 16.86
N ALA A 22 4.19 4.38 15.82
CA ALA A 22 4.16 3.12 15.07
C ALA A 22 4.49 1.93 15.97
N THR A 23 5.53 2.03 16.81
CA THR A 23 5.90 0.98 17.78
C THR A 23 4.78 0.73 18.79
N LEU A 24 4.16 1.78 19.31
CA LEU A 24 3.03 1.67 20.24
C LEU A 24 1.82 0.98 19.56
N LEU A 25 1.43 1.41 18.36
CA LEU A 25 0.31 0.80 17.62
C LEU A 25 0.62 -0.64 17.20
N PHE A 26 1.86 -0.94 16.88
CA PHE A 26 2.31 -2.31 16.61
C PHE A 26 2.15 -3.18 17.85
N ALA A 27 2.62 -2.74 19.00
CA ALA A 27 2.45 -3.45 20.27
C ALA A 27 0.96 -3.62 20.64
N LEU A 28 0.14 -2.58 20.46
CA LEU A 28 -1.30 -2.67 20.65
C LEU A 28 -1.97 -3.67 19.69
N SER A 29 -1.52 -3.77 18.46
CA SER A 29 -2.03 -4.75 17.48
C SER A 29 -1.71 -6.20 17.88
N LEU A 30 -0.66 -6.43 18.69
CA LEU A 30 -0.37 -7.75 19.26
C LEU A 30 -1.25 -8.07 20.48
N LEU A 31 -1.67 -7.05 21.23
CA LEU A 31 -2.45 -7.20 22.45
C LEU A 31 -3.96 -7.26 22.16
N ILE A 32 -4.45 -6.42 21.25
CA ILE A 32 -5.88 -6.25 20.95
C ILE A 32 -6.29 -7.16 19.80
N GLY A 33 -7.42 -7.82 19.94
CA GLY A 33 -8.01 -8.68 18.91
C GLY A 33 -9.26 -9.37 19.42
N PRO A 34 -9.95 -10.15 18.58
CA PRO A 34 -11.21 -10.82 18.93
C PRO A 34 -11.10 -11.74 20.16
N VAL A 35 -9.94 -12.38 20.32
CA VAL A 35 -9.64 -13.23 21.48
C VAL A 35 -8.86 -12.42 22.51
N ARG A 36 -9.37 -12.32 23.73
CA ARG A 36 -8.67 -11.63 24.83
C ARG A 36 -7.56 -12.52 25.38
N ILE A 37 -6.31 -12.09 25.21
CA ILE A 37 -5.11 -12.74 25.74
C ILE A 37 -4.48 -11.78 26.76
N PRO A 38 -4.14 -12.25 27.99
CA PRO A 38 -3.46 -11.41 28.99
C PRO A 38 -2.14 -10.86 28.47
N CYS A 39 -1.80 -9.61 28.79
CA CYS A 39 -0.58 -8.95 28.31
C CYS A 39 0.69 -9.71 28.68
N HIS A 40 0.75 -10.31 29.87
CA HIS A 40 1.91 -11.08 30.32
C HIS A 40 2.12 -12.35 29.46
N GLU A 41 1.04 -13.03 29.04
CA GLU A 41 1.12 -14.19 28.15
C GLU A 41 1.65 -13.80 26.75
N VAL A 42 1.18 -12.65 26.22
CA VAL A 42 1.72 -12.15 24.94
C VAL A 42 3.22 -11.86 25.05
N ALA A 43 3.68 -11.28 26.17
CA ALA A 43 5.09 -11.01 26.40
C ALA A 43 5.92 -12.31 26.51
N LEU A 44 5.44 -13.31 27.25
CA LEU A 44 6.09 -14.63 27.37
C LEU A 44 6.22 -15.32 26.02
N ILE A 45 5.13 -15.32 25.21
CA ILE A 45 5.13 -15.90 23.86
C ILE A 45 6.19 -15.22 22.97
N LEU A 46 6.28 -13.89 23.00
CA LEU A 46 7.26 -13.14 22.20
C LEU A 46 8.70 -13.37 22.65
N LEU A 47 8.93 -13.72 23.93
CA LEU A 47 10.23 -14.10 24.48
C LEU A 47 10.59 -15.56 24.20
N GLY A 48 9.70 -16.33 23.58
CA GLY A 48 9.92 -17.75 23.25
C GLY A 48 9.59 -18.72 24.37
N GLU A 49 8.90 -18.26 25.42
CA GLU A 49 8.46 -19.12 26.52
C GLU A 49 7.10 -19.80 26.18
N THR A 50 6.85 -20.94 26.85
CA THR A 50 5.60 -21.68 26.66
C THR A 50 4.42 -20.95 27.31
N SER A 51 3.40 -20.64 26.56
CA SER A 51 2.15 -20.07 27.07
C SER A 51 1.29 -21.12 27.79
N ALA A 52 0.44 -20.67 28.69
CA ALA A 52 -0.55 -21.48 29.39
C ALA A 52 -1.51 -22.23 28.43
N LYS A 53 -1.72 -21.68 27.21
CA LYS A 53 -2.56 -22.28 26.16
C LYS A 53 -1.84 -22.24 24.81
N SER A 54 -1.69 -23.39 24.16
CA SER A 54 -1.10 -23.48 22.81
C SER A 54 -1.85 -22.67 21.75
N SER A 55 -3.19 -22.51 21.90
CA SER A 55 -4.00 -21.67 21.01
C SER A 55 -3.61 -20.19 21.08
N TRP A 56 -3.18 -19.67 22.22
CA TRP A 56 -2.72 -18.30 22.35
C TRP A 56 -1.40 -18.06 21.62
N GLN A 57 -0.48 -19.02 21.71
CA GLN A 57 0.79 -19.00 20.98
C GLN A 57 0.55 -18.93 19.47
N TYR A 58 -0.35 -19.77 18.94
CA TYR A 58 -0.74 -19.75 17.52
C TYR A 58 -1.34 -18.39 17.11
N ILE A 59 -2.28 -17.86 17.90
CA ILE A 59 -2.93 -16.56 17.60
C ILE A 59 -1.89 -15.43 17.56
N VAL A 60 -0.97 -15.38 18.52
CA VAL A 60 0.03 -14.31 18.57
C VAL A 60 1.04 -14.44 17.45
N LEU A 61 1.64 -15.61 17.24
CA LEU A 61 2.75 -15.79 16.30
C LEU A 61 2.29 -15.97 14.84
N GLU A 62 1.18 -16.69 14.61
CA GLU A 62 0.74 -17.02 13.25
C GLU A 62 -0.39 -16.13 12.73
N THR A 63 -0.99 -15.29 13.59
CA THR A 63 -2.07 -14.40 13.16
C THR A 63 -1.73 -12.93 13.42
N ARG A 64 -1.56 -12.52 14.69
CA ARG A 64 -1.40 -11.10 15.04
C ARG A 64 -0.07 -10.52 14.60
N LEU A 65 1.02 -11.24 14.80
CA LEU A 65 2.36 -10.77 14.45
C LEU A 65 2.52 -10.59 12.93
N PRO A 66 2.18 -11.59 12.07
CA PRO A 66 2.22 -11.40 10.64
C PRO A 66 1.29 -10.28 10.17
N GLN A 67 0.09 -10.17 10.73
CA GLN A 67 -0.88 -9.13 10.38
C GLN A 67 -0.35 -7.73 10.71
N ALA A 68 0.26 -7.51 11.87
CA ALA A 68 0.86 -6.24 12.26
C ALA A 68 2.08 -5.87 11.39
N LEU A 69 2.94 -6.86 11.08
CA LEU A 69 4.07 -6.67 10.15
C LEU A 69 3.57 -6.31 8.75
N THR A 70 2.56 -7.01 8.25
CA THR A 70 1.96 -6.75 6.95
C THR A 70 1.35 -5.35 6.90
N ALA A 71 0.59 -4.94 7.92
CA ALA A 71 0.01 -3.60 8.00
C ALA A 71 1.11 -2.52 7.94
N THR A 72 2.19 -2.70 8.69
CA THR A 72 3.34 -1.78 8.73
C THR A 72 3.97 -1.62 7.35
N LEU A 73 4.32 -2.72 6.69
CA LEU A 73 5.00 -2.72 5.40
C LEU A 73 4.07 -2.28 4.25
N CYS A 74 2.81 -2.71 4.28
CA CYS A 74 1.80 -2.32 3.31
C CYS A 74 1.53 -0.81 3.37
N GLY A 75 1.31 -0.27 4.57
CA GLY A 75 1.09 1.17 4.76
C GLY A 75 2.27 2.00 4.29
N ALA A 76 3.50 1.61 4.64
CA ALA A 76 4.72 2.23 4.15
C ALA A 76 4.82 2.20 2.62
N SER A 77 4.57 1.04 2.01
CA SER A 77 4.67 0.82 0.56
C SER A 77 3.65 1.65 -0.23
N LEU A 78 2.39 1.61 0.16
CA LEU A 78 1.32 2.36 -0.51
C LEU A 78 1.51 3.87 -0.37
N ALA A 79 1.84 4.35 0.83
CA ALA A 79 2.09 5.76 1.08
C ALA A 79 3.28 6.29 0.27
N THR A 80 4.39 5.54 0.22
CA THR A 80 5.57 5.89 -0.57
C THR A 80 5.25 5.89 -2.07
N SER A 81 4.52 4.88 -2.56
CA SER A 81 4.05 4.81 -3.94
C SER A 81 3.22 6.05 -4.32
N GLY A 82 2.32 6.46 -3.45
CA GLY A 82 1.52 7.67 -3.64
C GLY A 82 2.39 8.93 -3.68
N LEU A 83 3.31 9.10 -2.74
CA LEU A 83 4.23 10.24 -2.73
C LEU A 83 5.05 10.35 -4.01
N MET A 84 5.57 9.22 -4.49
CA MET A 84 6.36 9.16 -5.71
C MET A 84 5.53 9.57 -6.93
N LEU A 85 4.30 9.08 -7.07
CA LEU A 85 3.39 9.45 -8.15
C LEU A 85 2.99 10.93 -8.08
N GLN A 86 2.61 11.42 -6.89
CA GLN A 86 2.26 12.84 -6.70
C GLN A 86 3.42 13.76 -7.08
N THR A 87 4.65 13.39 -6.73
CA THR A 87 5.85 14.15 -7.05
C THR A 87 6.19 14.08 -8.53
N ALA A 88 6.20 12.87 -9.12
CA ALA A 88 6.57 12.67 -10.53
C ALA A 88 5.60 13.33 -11.50
N PHE A 89 4.30 13.31 -11.19
CA PHE A 89 3.25 13.88 -12.04
C PHE A 89 2.82 15.28 -11.61
N ARG A 90 3.42 15.81 -10.54
CA ARG A 90 3.07 17.13 -9.97
C ARG A 90 1.55 17.29 -9.80
N ASN A 91 0.91 16.18 -9.44
CA ASN A 91 -0.52 16.10 -9.23
C ASN A 91 -0.82 15.53 -7.84
N PRO A 92 -1.42 16.32 -6.94
CA PRO A 92 -1.72 15.88 -5.58
C PRO A 92 -2.72 14.72 -5.50
N LEU A 93 -3.47 14.49 -6.57
CA LEU A 93 -4.46 13.42 -6.66
C LEU A 93 -3.91 12.14 -7.32
N ALA A 94 -2.64 12.10 -7.70
CA ALA A 94 -2.02 10.90 -8.25
C ALA A 94 -1.82 9.86 -7.14
N GLY A 95 -2.39 8.69 -7.34
CA GLY A 95 -2.25 7.55 -6.43
C GLY A 95 -2.15 6.23 -7.21
N PRO A 96 -1.67 5.15 -6.59
CA PRO A 96 -1.54 3.85 -7.25
C PRO A 96 -2.86 3.34 -7.84
N ASP A 97 -3.98 3.62 -7.15
CA ASP A 97 -5.32 3.21 -7.58
C ASP A 97 -5.75 3.92 -8.87
N VAL A 98 -5.39 5.20 -9.02
CA VAL A 98 -5.73 6.01 -10.20
C VAL A 98 -4.99 5.51 -11.44
N PHE A 99 -3.82 4.89 -11.26
CA PHE A 99 -3.07 4.27 -12.36
C PHE A 99 -3.58 2.89 -12.77
N GLY A 100 -4.66 2.39 -12.14
CA GLY A 100 -5.29 1.12 -12.50
C GLY A 100 -4.50 -0.13 -12.12
N VAL A 101 -3.41 -0.02 -11.36
CA VAL A 101 -2.61 -1.18 -10.94
C VAL A 101 -3.45 -2.13 -10.08
N SER A 102 -4.21 -1.59 -9.13
CA SER A 102 -5.16 -2.36 -8.31
C SER A 102 -6.28 -2.97 -9.14
N SER A 103 -6.77 -2.28 -10.19
CA SER A 103 -7.77 -2.85 -11.11
C SER A 103 -7.22 -4.01 -11.92
N GLY A 104 -5.94 -3.95 -12.32
CA GLY A 104 -5.24 -5.06 -12.97
C GLY A 104 -5.12 -6.27 -12.05
N ALA A 105 -4.76 -6.06 -10.78
CA ALA A 105 -4.75 -7.13 -9.78
C ALA A 105 -6.14 -7.76 -9.63
N SER A 106 -7.19 -6.93 -9.50
CA SER A 106 -8.58 -7.39 -9.39
C SER A 106 -9.01 -8.20 -10.60
N LEU A 107 -8.61 -7.79 -11.82
CA LEU A 107 -8.87 -8.57 -13.04
C LEU A 107 -8.18 -9.94 -13.00
N GLY A 108 -6.91 -10.00 -12.60
CA GLY A 108 -6.19 -11.26 -12.45
C GLY A 108 -6.88 -12.20 -11.47
N VAL A 109 -7.30 -11.70 -10.31
CA VAL A 109 -8.03 -12.48 -9.29
C VAL A 109 -9.41 -12.91 -9.79
N ALA A 110 -10.12 -12.01 -10.48
CA ALA A 110 -11.43 -12.34 -11.06
C ALA A 110 -11.33 -13.51 -12.06
N LEU A 111 -10.31 -13.52 -12.91
CA LEU A 111 -10.07 -14.65 -13.83
C LEU A 111 -9.89 -15.98 -13.07
N VAL A 112 -9.15 -15.98 -11.97
CA VAL A 112 -8.91 -17.21 -11.19
C VAL A 112 -10.12 -17.63 -10.36
N MET A 113 -10.74 -16.70 -9.64
CA MET A 113 -11.86 -17.03 -8.75
C MET A 113 -13.17 -17.27 -9.49
N LEU A 114 -13.47 -16.48 -10.53
CA LEU A 114 -14.77 -16.50 -11.19
C LEU A 114 -14.82 -17.51 -12.34
N LEU A 115 -13.71 -17.77 -13.06
CA LEU A 115 -13.67 -18.72 -14.17
C LEU A 115 -13.14 -20.10 -13.76
N TRP A 116 -12.12 -20.17 -12.90
CA TRP A 116 -11.42 -21.42 -12.58
C TRP A 116 -11.62 -21.91 -11.14
N GLY A 117 -12.57 -21.35 -10.40
CA GLY A 117 -12.92 -21.80 -9.06
C GLY A 117 -11.76 -21.70 -8.05
N GLY A 118 -10.85 -20.74 -8.22
CA GLY A 118 -9.74 -20.49 -7.30
C GLY A 118 -8.51 -21.39 -7.50
N SER A 119 -8.42 -22.14 -8.60
CA SER A 119 -7.24 -22.99 -8.89
C SER A 119 -6.72 -22.76 -10.30
N VAL A 120 -5.41 -22.82 -10.48
CA VAL A 120 -4.74 -22.82 -11.79
C VAL A 120 -3.85 -24.04 -11.86
N SER A 121 -4.15 -24.96 -12.76
CA SER A 121 -3.33 -26.16 -12.98
C SER A 121 -2.98 -26.31 -14.46
N THR A 122 -1.72 -26.60 -14.73
CA THR A 122 -1.18 -26.96 -16.04
C THR A 122 -0.43 -28.28 -15.91
N ALA A 123 -0.05 -28.91 -17.04
CA ALA A 123 0.70 -30.17 -17.05
C ALA A 123 2.03 -30.14 -16.28
N LEU A 124 2.63 -28.94 -16.12
CA LEU A 124 3.92 -28.75 -15.45
C LEU A 124 3.80 -28.10 -14.07
N PHE A 125 2.65 -27.54 -13.72
CA PHE A 125 2.53 -26.66 -12.56
C PHE A 125 1.08 -26.56 -12.07
N SER A 126 0.87 -26.67 -10.76
CA SER A 126 -0.45 -26.48 -10.17
C SER A 126 -0.37 -25.51 -8.98
N TRP A 127 -1.08 -24.40 -9.09
CA TRP A 127 -1.33 -23.48 -7.98
C TRP A 127 -2.78 -23.56 -7.57
N THR A 128 -3.02 -23.84 -6.30
CA THR A 128 -4.36 -23.94 -5.74
C THR A 128 -4.57 -22.94 -4.62
N GLY A 129 -5.80 -22.52 -4.43
CA GLY A 129 -6.20 -21.67 -3.32
C GLY A 129 -5.48 -20.31 -3.32
N PHE A 130 -4.96 -19.92 -2.17
CA PHE A 130 -4.39 -18.61 -1.93
C PHE A 130 -3.20 -18.25 -2.85
N MET A 131 -2.31 -19.20 -3.16
CA MET A 131 -1.16 -18.95 -4.05
C MET A 131 -1.57 -18.61 -5.48
N ALA A 132 -2.60 -19.26 -6.00
CA ALA A 132 -3.15 -18.96 -7.33
C ALA A 132 -3.70 -17.52 -7.37
N VAL A 133 -4.41 -17.11 -6.32
CA VAL A 133 -4.97 -15.76 -6.20
C VAL A 133 -3.87 -14.70 -6.11
N VAL A 134 -2.86 -14.91 -5.24
CA VAL A 134 -1.72 -14.00 -5.10
C VAL A 134 -0.94 -13.87 -6.40
N GLY A 135 -0.64 -15.01 -7.06
CA GLY A 135 0.06 -15.03 -8.34
C GLY A 135 -0.71 -14.29 -9.44
N ALA A 136 -2.02 -14.55 -9.55
CA ALA A 136 -2.88 -13.89 -10.53
C ALA A 136 -3.01 -12.38 -10.27
N ALA A 137 -3.19 -11.98 -9.02
CA ALA A 137 -3.21 -10.56 -8.64
C ALA A 137 -1.91 -9.85 -9.02
N PHE A 138 -0.76 -10.47 -8.69
CA PHE A 138 0.55 -9.91 -9.00
C PHE A 138 0.76 -9.78 -10.52
N VAL A 139 0.46 -10.83 -11.27
CA VAL A 139 0.57 -10.82 -12.75
C VAL A 139 -0.36 -9.77 -13.36
N GLY A 140 -1.60 -9.68 -12.93
CA GLY A 140 -2.56 -8.66 -13.40
C GLY A 140 -2.10 -7.23 -13.11
N ALA A 141 -1.60 -6.97 -11.90
CA ALA A 141 -1.03 -5.68 -11.52
C ALA A 141 0.22 -5.33 -12.35
N MET A 142 1.12 -6.29 -12.54
CA MET A 142 2.33 -6.10 -13.35
C MET A 142 2.03 -5.91 -14.83
N ALA A 143 1.00 -6.57 -15.36
CA ALA A 143 0.54 -6.37 -16.74
C ALA A 143 0.06 -4.93 -16.96
N VAL A 144 -0.77 -4.38 -16.07
CA VAL A 144 -1.18 -2.97 -16.13
C VAL A 144 0.01 -2.04 -15.97
N THR A 145 0.91 -2.32 -15.03
CA THR A 145 2.15 -1.55 -14.86
C THR A 145 2.99 -1.54 -16.14
N ALA A 146 3.13 -2.69 -16.82
CA ALA A 146 3.84 -2.80 -18.10
C ALA A 146 3.16 -1.99 -19.21
N ILE A 147 1.83 -2.01 -19.30
CA ILE A 147 1.06 -1.19 -20.23
C ILE A 147 1.34 0.29 -20.00
N ILE A 148 1.24 0.77 -18.75
CA ILE A 148 1.52 2.17 -18.39
C ILE A 148 2.97 2.52 -18.69
N PHE A 149 3.91 1.62 -18.41
CA PHE A 149 5.32 1.80 -18.73
C PHE A 149 5.54 1.97 -20.24
N LEU A 150 4.92 1.14 -21.08
CA LEU A 150 4.98 1.28 -22.55
C LEU A 150 4.43 2.64 -22.99
N PHE A 151 3.27 3.05 -22.51
CA PHE A 151 2.74 4.39 -22.82
C PHE A 151 3.64 5.52 -22.30
N SER A 152 4.31 5.34 -21.15
CA SER A 152 5.28 6.30 -20.62
C SER A 152 6.49 6.50 -21.55
N THR A 153 6.83 5.50 -22.38
CA THR A 153 7.90 5.65 -23.35
C THR A 153 7.50 6.46 -24.58
N ILE A 154 6.21 6.53 -24.88
CA ILE A 154 5.64 7.25 -26.06
C ILE A 154 5.18 8.64 -25.65
N MET A 155 4.49 8.76 -24.52
CA MET A 155 3.87 10.00 -24.06
C MET A 155 4.83 10.91 -23.31
N ARG A 156 4.84 12.19 -23.67
CA ARG A 156 5.68 13.22 -23.01
C ARG A 156 5.00 13.86 -21.79
N HIS A 157 3.67 13.92 -21.79
CA HIS A 157 2.88 14.62 -20.77
C HIS A 157 2.37 13.65 -19.69
N GLY A 158 2.67 13.94 -18.42
CA GLY A 158 2.27 13.12 -17.29
C GLY A 158 0.75 12.99 -17.10
N LEU A 159 -0.02 14.05 -17.40
CA LEU A 159 -1.48 14.02 -17.31
C LEU A 159 -2.11 13.01 -18.28
N MET A 160 -1.58 12.88 -19.50
CA MET A 160 -2.06 11.88 -20.45
C MET A 160 -1.83 10.46 -19.96
N LEU A 161 -0.70 10.21 -19.29
CA LEU A 161 -0.41 8.90 -18.75
C LEU A 161 -1.36 8.52 -17.60
N LEU A 162 -1.75 9.51 -16.77
CA LEU A 162 -2.75 9.32 -15.72
C LEU A 162 -4.12 8.96 -16.32
N ILE A 163 -4.53 9.64 -17.41
CA ILE A 163 -5.78 9.34 -18.13
C ILE A 163 -5.72 7.91 -18.70
N VAL A 164 -4.60 7.51 -19.31
CA VAL A 164 -4.42 6.13 -19.82
C VAL A 164 -4.56 5.12 -18.69
N GLY A 165 -3.94 5.37 -17.54
CA GLY A 165 -4.06 4.50 -16.36
C GLY A 165 -5.51 4.33 -15.91
N MET A 166 -6.27 5.43 -15.83
CA MET A 166 -7.70 5.38 -15.51
C MET A 166 -8.49 4.60 -16.56
N MET A 167 -8.23 4.81 -17.86
CA MET A 167 -8.94 4.09 -18.93
C MET A 167 -8.65 2.58 -18.88
N VAL A 168 -7.40 2.19 -18.66
CA VAL A 168 -7.03 0.78 -18.45
C VAL A 168 -7.76 0.21 -17.24
N GLY A 169 -7.84 0.96 -16.14
CA GLY A 169 -8.60 0.60 -14.95
C GLY A 169 -10.09 0.38 -15.24
N TYR A 170 -10.73 1.25 -16.02
CA TYR A 170 -12.13 1.11 -16.42
C TYR A 170 -12.36 -0.10 -17.31
N VAL A 171 -11.47 -0.38 -18.27
CA VAL A 171 -11.54 -1.59 -19.08
C VAL A 171 -11.44 -2.85 -18.20
N ALA A 172 -10.46 -2.89 -17.29
CA ALA A 172 -10.32 -4.01 -16.34
C ALA A 172 -11.60 -4.19 -15.50
N SER A 173 -12.16 -3.09 -14.95
CA SER A 173 -13.38 -3.12 -14.15
C SER A 173 -14.60 -3.59 -14.95
N SER A 174 -14.70 -3.21 -16.23
CA SER A 174 -15.78 -3.67 -17.12
C SER A 174 -15.69 -5.18 -17.38
N VAL A 175 -14.48 -5.71 -17.58
CA VAL A 175 -14.26 -7.14 -17.76
C VAL A 175 -14.59 -7.88 -16.45
N VAL A 176 -14.18 -7.37 -15.29
CA VAL A 176 -14.54 -7.94 -13.98
C VAL A 176 -16.05 -7.98 -13.79
N SER A 177 -16.78 -6.91 -14.17
CA SER A 177 -18.25 -6.87 -14.09
C SER A 177 -18.89 -7.93 -14.97
N LEU A 178 -18.36 -8.12 -16.20
CA LEU A 178 -18.84 -9.17 -17.10
C LEU A 178 -18.58 -10.58 -16.53
N LEU A 179 -17.40 -10.82 -15.96
CA LEU A 179 -17.06 -12.07 -15.32
C LEU A 179 -17.98 -12.37 -14.13
N ASN A 180 -18.26 -11.37 -13.29
CA ASN A 180 -19.20 -11.51 -12.17
C ASN A 180 -20.61 -11.87 -12.61
N TYR A 181 -21.07 -11.36 -13.76
CA TYR A 181 -22.39 -11.66 -14.30
C TYR A 181 -22.58 -13.15 -14.66
N PHE A 182 -21.52 -13.79 -15.15
CA PHE A 182 -21.55 -15.21 -15.54
C PHE A 182 -21.04 -16.17 -14.47
N ALA A 183 -20.53 -15.67 -13.35
CA ALA A 183 -19.91 -16.47 -12.30
C ALA A 183 -20.94 -17.11 -11.37
N THR A 184 -20.49 -18.13 -10.63
CA THR A 184 -21.27 -18.75 -9.55
C THR A 184 -21.37 -17.81 -8.32
N GLU A 185 -22.43 -17.96 -7.53
CA GLU A 185 -22.61 -17.18 -6.30
C GLU A 185 -21.42 -17.30 -5.34
N GLU A 186 -20.86 -18.50 -5.22
CA GLU A 186 -19.69 -18.76 -4.36
C GLU A 186 -18.44 -18.04 -4.87
N GLY A 187 -18.20 -18.04 -6.19
CA GLY A 187 -17.11 -17.31 -6.83
C GLY A 187 -17.24 -15.81 -6.60
N VAL A 188 -18.43 -15.25 -6.82
CA VAL A 188 -18.71 -13.82 -6.60
C VAL A 188 -18.48 -13.46 -5.14
N ARG A 189 -18.98 -14.26 -4.19
CA ARG A 189 -18.80 -14.03 -2.75
C ARG A 189 -17.31 -14.04 -2.36
N SER A 190 -16.55 -15.02 -2.86
CA SER A 190 -15.11 -15.12 -2.59
C SER A 190 -14.34 -13.93 -3.15
N PHE A 191 -14.66 -13.50 -4.37
CA PHE A 191 -14.08 -12.32 -4.99
C PHE A 191 -14.41 -11.03 -4.22
N MET A 192 -15.66 -10.88 -3.78
CA MET A 192 -16.07 -9.73 -2.95
C MET A 192 -15.29 -9.67 -1.63
N ILE A 193 -15.15 -10.82 -0.92
CA ILE A 193 -14.39 -10.89 0.34
C ILE A 193 -12.93 -10.50 0.11
N TRP A 194 -12.30 -10.99 -0.96
CA TRP A 194 -10.94 -10.59 -1.31
C TRP A 194 -10.84 -9.08 -1.60
N GLY A 195 -11.82 -8.50 -2.32
CA GLY A 195 -11.89 -7.09 -2.66
C GLY A 195 -12.08 -6.15 -1.48
N LEU A 196 -12.55 -6.66 -0.33
CA LEU A 196 -12.67 -5.88 0.91
C LEU A 196 -11.31 -5.54 1.53
N GLY A 197 -10.26 -6.28 1.16
CA GLY A 197 -8.91 -6.10 1.67
C GLY A 197 -8.74 -6.50 3.14
N HIS A 198 -7.57 -7.04 3.46
CA HIS A 198 -7.20 -7.37 4.84
C HIS A 198 -5.68 -7.53 4.97
N PHE A 199 -5.11 -7.26 6.16
CA PHE A 199 -3.69 -7.46 6.39
C PHE A 199 -3.31 -8.89 6.83
N GLY A 200 -4.29 -9.78 7.04
CA GLY A 200 -4.07 -11.17 7.44
C GLY A 200 -3.71 -12.13 6.29
N GLY A 201 -3.47 -11.63 5.08
CA GLY A 201 -3.17 -12.47 3.91
C GLY A 201 -1.74 -13.01 3.86
N VAL A 202 -0.82 -12.48 4.65
CA VAL A 202 0.59 -12.92 4.67
C VAL A 202 0.81 -13.82 5.88
N SER A 203 1.01 -15.14 5.64
CA SER A 203 1.42 -16.07 6.70
C SER A 203 2.89 -15.87 7.08
N MET A 204 3.31 -16.38 8.26
CA MET A 204 4.72 -16.32 8.66
C MET A 204 5.66 -16.98 7.65
N ALA A 205 5.23 -18.04 6.98
CA ALA A 205 6.00 -18.71 5.93
C ALA A 205 6.27 -17.81 4.71
N LEU A 206 5.34 -16.90 4.37
CA LEU A 206 5.45 -15.97 3.23
C LEU A 206 6.02 -14.61 3.63
N MET A 207 6.09 -14.31 4.93
CA MET A 207 6.57 -13.05 5.45
C MET A 207 8.00 -12.69 4.98
N PRO A 208 8.97 -13.61 4.91
CA PRO A 208 10.30 -13.29 4.39
C PRO A 208 10.28 -12.80 2.93
N ALA A 209 9.48 -13.44 2.07
CA ALA A 209 9.36 -13.03 0.67
C ALA A 209 8.67 -11.66 0.54
N PHE A 210 7.54 -11.47 1.22
CA PHE A 210 6.80 -10.20 1.25
C PHE A 210 7.66 -9.05 1.79
N SER A 211 8.32 -9.25 2.94
CA SER A 211 9.15 -8.23 3.57
C SER A 211 10.39 -7.90 2.74
N THR A 212 11.03 -8.89 2.13
CA THR A 212 12.20 -8.63 1.28
C THR A 212 11.84 -7.75 0.08
N VAL A 213 10.78 -8.09 -0.66
CA VAL A 213 10.35 -7.30 -1.83
C VAL A 213 9.96 -5.88 -1.43
N THR A 214 9.20 -5.72 -0.35
CA THR A 214 8.75 -4.41 0.12
C THR A 214 9.92 -3.56 0.64
N LEU A 215 10.82 -4.12 1.44
CA LEU A 215 11.99 -3.40 1.97
C LEU A 215 12.99 -3.02 0.88
N VAL A 216 13.25 -3.90 -0.08
CA VAL A 216 14.10 -3.58 -1.24
C VAL A 216 13.46 -2.47 -2.07
N GLY A 217 12.14 -2.54 -2.33
CA GLY A 217 11.41 -1.49 -3.03
C GLY A 217 11.45 -0.15 -2.29
N LEU A 218 11.19 -0.13 -0.97
CA LEU A 218 11.26 1.08 -0.14
C LEU A 218 12.68 1.67 -0.11
N THR A 219 13.70 0.82 0.01
CA THR A 219 15.11 1.26 -0.03
C THR A 219 15.45 1.88 -1.38
N ALA A 220 15.02 1.26 -2.49
CA ALA A 220 15.19 1.84 -3.82
C ALA A 220 14.50 3.20 -3.96
N CYS A 221 13.30 3.39 -3.36
CA CYS A 221 12.62 4.69 -3.32
C CYS A 221 13.44 5.74 -2.56
N LEU A 222 14.05 5.39 -1.42
CA LEU A 222 14.92 6.31 -0.66
C LEU A 222 16.13 6.77 -1.48
N LEU A 223 16.70 5.93 -2.35
CA LEU A 223 17.81 6.31 -3.23
C LEU A 223 17.41 7.38 -4.27
N LEU A 224 16.10 7.51 -4.56
CA LEU A 224 15.57 8.48 -5.52
C LEU A 224 15.22 9.85 -4.90
N ILE A 225 15.51 10.10 -3.63
CA ILE A 225 15.19 11.36 -2.93
C ILE A 225 15.79 12.57 -3.68
N LYS A 226 17.06 12.49 -4.09
CA LYS A 226 17.73 13.61 -4.78
C LYS A 226 17.06 13.98 -6.11
N PRO A 227 16.88 13.05 -7.07
CA PRO A 227 16.22 13.38 -8.32
C PRO A 227 14.75 13.75 -8.14
N LEU A 228 14.06 13.25 -7.12
CA LEU A 228 12.68 13.65 -6.78
C LEU A 228 12.60 15.12 -6.32
N ASN A 229 13.55 15.60 -5.54
CA ASN A 229 13.61 17.02 -5.17
C ASN A 229 13.83 17.92 -6.39
N ILE A 230 14.67 17.48 -7.32
CA ILE A 230 14.97 18.29 -8.52
C ILE A 230 13.76 18.36 -9.45
N ILE A 231 13.03 17.23 -9.65
CA ILE A 231 11.88 17.20 -10.57
C ILE A 231 10.70 18.05 -10.07
N GLN A 232 10.61 18.31 -8.77
CA GLN A 232 9.59 19.23 -8.21
C GLN A 232 9.74 20.67 -8.74
N LEU A 233 10.96 21.10 -9.07
CA LEU A 233 11.23 22.43 -9.63
C LEU A 233 10.77 22.56 -11.08
N GLY A 234 10.43 21.46 -11.73
CA GLY A 234 9.95 21.39 -13.12
C GLY A 234 10.82 20.50 -14.00
N ALA A 235 10.19 19.86 -14.99
CA ALA A 235 10.88 18.91 -15.87
C ALA A 235 12.01 19.56 -16.67
N GLN A 236 11.79 20.74 -17.23
CA GLN A 236 12.81 21.48 -18.00
C GLN A 236 14.02 21.87 -17.12
N TYR A 237 13.74 22.35 -15.91
CA TYR A 237 14.79 22.68 -14.96
C TYR A 237 15.57 21.43 -14.51
N ALA A 238 14.87 20.33 -14.28
CA ALA A 238 15.49 19.05 -13.91
C ALA A 238 16.41 18.52 -15.03
N GLU A 239 16.01 18.66 -16.29
CA GLU A 239 16.84 18.28 -17.45
C GLU A 239 18.08 19.17 -17.57
N SER A 240 17.97 20.47 -17.34
CA SER A 240 19.13 21.36 -17.33
C SER A 240 20.12 21.06 -16.19
N MET A 241 19.62 20.49 -15.08
CA MET A 241 20.43 19.99 -13.95
C MET A 241 21.00 18.56 -14.19
N GLY A 242 20.81 17.99 -15.38
CA GLY A 242 21.33 16.67 -15.73
C GLY A 242 20.46 15.48 -15.30
N VAL A 243 19.23 15.73 -14.81
CA VAL A 243 18.30 14.65 -14.46
C VAL A 243 17.58 14.16 -15.72
N ALA A 244 17.80 12.90 -16.08
CA ALA A 244 17.06 12.24 -17.16
C ALA A 244 15.60 11.97 -16.74
N THR A 245 14.72 12.97 -16.89
CA THR A 245 13.33 12.96 -16.37
C THR A 245 12.54 11.76 -16.85
N ARG A 246 12.74 11.32 -18.11
CA ARG A 246 12.10 10.14 -18.68
C ARG A 246 12.54 8.84 -17.98
N ARG A 247 13.87 8.68 -17.74
CA ARG A 247 14.38 7.50 -17.02
C ARG A 247 13.89 7.49 -15.58
N LEU A 248 13.90 8.65 -14.91
CA LEU A 248 13.40 8.78 -13.55
C LEU A 248 11.92 8.34 -13.49
N ARG A 249 11.06 8.88 -14.36
CA ARG A 249 9.64 8.52 -14.42
C ARG A 249 9.43 7.02 -14.64
N ASN A 250 10.21 6.40 -15.53
CA ASN A 250 10.13 4.97 -15.79
C ASN A 250 10.52 4.12 -14.58
N VAL A 251 11.59 4.48 -13.88
CA VAL A 251 12.02 3.82 -12.64
C VAL A 251 10.96 3.99 -11.54
N LEU A 252 10.40 5.19 -11.40
CA LEU A 252 9.31 5.44 -10.45
C LEU A 252 8.09 4.56 -10.72
N LEU A 253 7.67 4.45 -11.99
CA LEU A 253 6.51 3.61 -12.36
C LEU A 253 6.77 2.13 -12.06
N LEU A 254 7.97 1.62 -12.31
CA LEU A 254 8.33 0.24 -11.99
C LEU A 254 8.33 -0.02 -10.48
N LEU A 255 8.91 0.88 -9.68
CA LEU A 255 8.94 0.74 -8.23
C LEU A 255 7.54 0.85 -7.62
N VAL A 256 6.75 1.82 -8.06
CA VAL A 256 5.35 1.95 -7.64
C VAL A 256 4.55 0.73 -8.04
N GLY A 257 4.69 0.26 -9.28
CA GLY A 257 4.04 -0.95 -9.76
C GLY A 257 4.40 -2.16 -8.92
N LEU A 258 5.70 -2.37 -8.63
CA LEU A 258 6.18 -3.48 -7.81
C LEU A 258 5.61 -3.42 -6.38
N LEU A 259 5.71 -2.27 -5.70
CA LEU A 259 5.22 -2.10 -4.33
C LEU A 259 3.69 -2.27 -4.26
N THR A 260 2.96 -1.67 -5.21
CA THR A 260 1.50 -1.79 -5.26
C THR A 260 1.07 -3.21 -5.64
N ALA A 261 1.71 -3.84 -6.63
CA ALA A 261 1.40 -5.21 -7.02
C ALA A 261 1.61 -6.17 -5.86
N THR A 262 2.74 -6.05 -5.14
CA THR A 262 3.04 -6.90 -3.97
C THR A 262 2.00 -6.69 -2.88
N THR A 263 1.70 -5.46 -2.49
CA THR A 263 0.72 -5.18 -1.43
C THR A 263 -0.68 -5.64 -1.83
N THR A 264 -1.13 -5.35 -3.06
CA THR A 264 -2.47 -5.72 -3.52
C THR A 264 -2.61 -7.23 -3.70
N ALA A 265 -1.57 -7.93 -4.14
CA ALA A 265 -1.61 -9.38 -4.30
C ALA A 265 -1.87 -10.12 -2.98
N PHE A 266 -1.22 -9.68 -1.91
CA PHE A 266 -1.33 -10.32 -0.60
C PHE A 266 -2.48 -9.80 0.27
N CYS A 267 -2.79 -8.50 0.17
CA CYS A 267 -3.74 -7.84 1.07
C CYS A 267 -5.08 -7.51 0.40
N GLY A 268 -5.21 -7.75 -0.89
CA GLY A 268 -6.29 -7.20 -1.70
C GLY A 268 -6.08 -5.71 -2.02
N PRO A 269 -6.95 -5.09 -2.81
CA PRO A 269 -6.87 -3.67 -3.10
C PRO A 269 -7.14 -2.84 -1.84
N ILE A 270 -6.21 -1.99 -1.43
CA ILE A 270 -6.36 -1.08 -0.29
C ILE A 270 -6.32 0.35 -0.79
N ALA A 271 -7.47 1.03 -0.69
CA ALA A 271 -7.64 2.39 -1.18
C ALA A 271 -7.22 3.46 -0.15
N PHE A 272 -7.06 4.69 -0.62
CA PHE A 272 -6.83 5.92 0.15
C PHE A 272 -5.49 6.06 0.87
N ILE A 273 -4.82 5.01 1.32
CA ILE A 273 -3.53 5.14 2.02
C ILE A 273 -2.50 5.85 1.12
N GLY A 274 -2.36 5.40 -0.13
CA GLY A 274 -1.43 6.01 -1.10
C GLY A 274 -1.78 7.45 -1.47
N LEU A 275 -3.06 7.83 -1.38
CA LEU A 275 -3.51 9.17 -1.71
C LEU A 275 -3.40 10.13 -0.51
N ALA A 276 -3.92 9.73 0.65
CA ALA A 276 -4.07 10.60 1.81
C ALA A 276 -2.79 10.79 2.63
N VAL A 277 -2.02 9.71 2.84
CA VAL A 277 -0.86 9.73 3.73
C VAL A 277 0.24 10.72 3.30
N PRO A 278 0.62 10.83 2.02
CA PRO A 278 1.59 11.85 1.62
C PRO A 278 1.15 13.27 1.95
N HIS A 279 -0.14 13.55 1.91
CA HIS A 279 -0.70 14.84 2.31
C HIS A 279 -0.61 15.07 3.82
N ILE A 280 -0.93 14.04 4.62
CA ILE A 280 -0.77 14.10 6.08
C ILE A 280 0.70 14.39 6.43
N ALA A 281 1.64 13.69 5.79
CA ALA A 281 3.07 13.91 6.01
C ALA A 281 3.51 15.34 5.66
N ARG A 282 3.02 15.91 4.54
CA ARG A 282 3.28 17.32 4.17
C ARG A 282 2.72 18.31 5.19
N LEU A 283 1.51 18.07 5.70
CA LEU A 283 0.91 18.92 6.72
C LEU A 283 1.73 18.91 8.02
N LEU A 284 2.19 17.75 8.46
CA LEU A 284 2.99 17.60 9.67
C LEU A 284 4.35 18.33 9.53
N LEU A 285 5.03 18.14 8.40
CA LEU A 285 6.34 18.71 8.16
C LEU A 285 6.28 20.21 7.83
N GLY A 286 5.26 20.63 7.05
CA GLY A 286 5.13 22.00 6.53
C GLY A 286 6.16 22.32 5.43
N ASN A 287 6.73 21.29 4.77
CA ASN A 287 7.61 21.44 3.62
C ASN A 287 7.50 20.24 2.66
N ASP A 288 8.04 20.41 1.45
CA ASP A 288 8.03 19.41 0.38
C ASP A 288 9.41 18.76 0.12
N ASP A 289 10.44 19.03 0.98
CA ASP A 289 11.76 18.42 0.83
C ASP A 289 11.69 16.90 1.05
N GLN A 290 11.96 16.15 -0.01
CA GLN A 290 11.90 14.68 -0.01
C GLN A 290 12.85 14.03 1.00
N ARG A 291 13.89 14.73 1.44
CA ARG A 291 14.82 14.22 2.48
C ARG A 291 14.13 13.98 3.81
N ALA A 292 13.19 14.85 4.17
CA ALA A 292 12.37 14.69 5.36
C ALA A 292 11.02 14.06 5.04
N LEU A 293 10.43 14.40 3.88
CA LEU A 293 9.08 14.01 3.51
C LEU A 293 8.96 12.51 3.24
N MET A 294 9.93 11.90 2.53
CA MET A 294 9.83 10.47 2.20
C MET A 294 9.95 9.57 3.44
N PRO A 295 10.94 9.71 4.34
CA PRO A 295 10.96 8.95 5.59
C PRO A 295 9.72 9.20 6.48
N CYS A 296 9.26 10.46 6.56
CA CYS A 296 8.04 10.79 7.28
C CYS A 296 6.82 10.11 6.67
N THR A 297 6.71 10.04 5.34
CA THR A 297 5.62 9.37 4.63
C THR A 297 5.63 7.86 4.88
N ILE A 298 6.80 7.22 4.89
CA ILE A 298 6.97 5.80 5.22
C ILE A 298 6.41 5.52 6.62
N LEU A 299 6.86 6.26 7.62
CA LEU A 299 6.42 6.11 9.01
C LEU A 299 4.94 6.44 9.19
N CYS A 300 4.47 7.52 8.58
CA CYS A 300 3.07 7.93 8.62
C CYS A 300 2.16 6.87 7.97
N GLY A 301 2.59 6.25 6.85
CA GLY A 301 1.90 5.15 6.21
C GLY A 301 1.77 3.93 7.13
N SER A 302 2.86 3.55 7.79
CA SER A 302 2.84 2.48 8.80
C SER A 302 1.88 2.79 9.94
N VAL A 303 1.91 4.02 10.48
CA VAL A 303 1.02 4.47 11.57
C VAL A 303 -0.45 4.38 11.14
N VAL A 304 -0.80 4.92 9.98
CA VAL A 304 -2.18 4.93 9.48
C VAL A 304 -2.67 3.51 9.23
N ALA A 305 -1.86 2.65 8.61
CA ALA A 305 -2.25 1.27 8.35
C ALA A 305 -2.40 0.46 9.64
N LEU A 306 -1.50 0.62 10.63
CA LEU A 306 -1.62 -0.01 11.94
C LEU A 306 -2.86 0.48 12.70
N LEU A 307 -3.16 1.77 12.62
CA LEU A 307 -4.38 2.33 13.23
C LEU A 307 -5.63 1.72 12.59
N CYS A 308 -5.69 1.68 11.25
CA CYS A 308 -6.79 1.02 10.53
C CYS A 308 -6.89 -0.47 10.91
N ASN A 309 -5.77 -1.18 10.97
CA ASN A 309 -5.72 -2.58 11.39
C ASN A 309 -6.28 -2.78 12.80
N LEU A 310 -5.90 -1.91 13.73
CA LEU A 310 -6.38 -1.95 15.11
C LEU A 310 -7.90 -1.74 15.18
N VAL A 311 -8.42 -0.75 14.45
CA VAL A 311 -9.87 -0.49 14.37
C VAL A 311 -10.61 -1.69 13.78
N CYS A 312 -10.07 -2.33 12.73
CA CYS A 312 -10.66 -3.51 12.11
C CYS A 312 -10.62 -4.76 13.02
N SER A 313 -9.67 -4.81 13.95
CA SER A 313 -9.47 -5.93 14.89
C SER A 313 -10.21 -5.76 16.21
N LEU A 314 -10.94 -4.65 16.39
CA LEU A 314 -11.78 -4.47 17.60
C LEU A 314 -12.84 -5.57 17.66
N PRO A 315 -13.10 -6.13 18.86
CA PRO A 315 -14.10 -7.16 19.02
C PRO A 315 -15.49 -6.62 18.68
N THR A 316 -16.10 -7.18 17.64
CA THR A 316 -17.48 -6.90 17.23
C THR A 316 -18.26 -8.19 17.11
N ASP A 317 -19.57 -8.17 17.34
CA ASP A 317 -20.44 -9.35 17.23
C ASP A 317 -20.51 -9.91 15.79
N GLY A 318 -20.12 -9.09 14.79
CA GLY A 318 -20.14 -9.45 13.36
C GLY A 318 -18.81 -9.92 12.77
N GLY A 319 -17.74 -10.07 13.58
CA GLY A 319 -16.39 -10.42 13.07
C GLY A 319 -15.53 -9.18 12.78
N ASN A 320 -14.45 -9.37 12.00
CA ASN A 320 -13.52 -8.29 11.66
C ASN A 320 -14.11 -7.32 10.63
N VAL A 321 -13.99 -6.02 10.89
CA VAL A 321 -14.39 -4.97 9.95
C VAL A 321 -13.41 -4.95 8.76
N PRO A 322 -13.91 -4.88 7.49
CA PRO A 322 -13.04 -4.80 6.33
C PRO A 322 -12.21 -3.52 6.30
N ILE A 323 -10.95 -3.62 5.83
CA ILE A 323 -10.04 -2.46 5.83
C ILE A 323 -10.53 -1.34 4.91
N ASN A 324 -11.12 -1.69 3.77
CA ASN A 324 -11.66 -0.72 2.81
C ASN A 324 -12.93 -0.02 3.28
N ALA A 325 -13.53 -0.43 4.40
CA ALA A 325 -14.56 0.36 5.08
C ALA A 325 -13.95 1.44 5.98
N VAL A 326 -12.76 1.20 6.54
CA VAL A 326 -12.11 2.10 7.51
C VAL A 326 -11.20 3.12 6.82
N THR A 327 -10.40 2.72 5.83
CA THR A 327 -9.41 3.60 5.18
C THR A 327 -10.03 4.84 4.51
N PRO A 328 -11.20 4.78 3.81
CA PRO A 328 -11.83 5.98 3.27
C PRO A 328 -12.38 6.91 4.34
N LEU A 329 -12.88 6.37 5.46
CA LEU A 329 -13.40 7.18 6.57
C LEU A 329 -12.31 8.06 7.20
N ILE A 330 -11.05 7.61 7.17
CA ILE A 330 -9.90 8.39 7.63
C ILE A 330 -9.35 9.26 6.49
N GLY A 331 -9.21 8.69 5.29
CA GLY A 331 -8.54 9.35 4.17
C GLY A 331 -9.34 10.46 3.51
N ALA A 332 -10.64 10.28 3.29
CA ALA A 332 -11.47 11.24 2.57
C ALA A 332 -11.62 12.59 3.32
N PRO A 333 -11.88 12.64 4.64
CA PRO A 333 -11.95 13.89 5.37
C PRO A 333 -10.65 14.69 5.32
N VAL A 334 -9.49 14.00 5.38
CA VAL A 334 -8.17 14.64 5.29
C VAL A 334 -7.98 15.31 3.92
N ILE A 335 -8.34 14.62 2.83
CA ILE A 335 -8.22 15.17 1.48
C ILE A 335 -9.15 16.37 1.30
N ILE A 336 -10.41 16.27 1.75
CA ILE A 336 -11.38 17.36 1.69
C ILE A 336 -10.86 18.59 2.44
N TYR A 337 -10.35 18.39 3.67
CA TYR A 337 -9.78 19.46 4.46
C TYR A 337 -8.63 20.18 3.72
N ILE A 338 -7.72 19.44 3.11
CA ILE A 338 -6.58 19.99 2.35
C ILE A 338 -7.04 20.79 1.12
N ILE A 339 -8.04 20.29 0.40
CA ILE A 339 -8.59 20.99 -0.77
C ILE A 339 -9.23 22.32 -0.35
N LEU A 340 -9.98 22.31 0.75
CA LEU A 340 -10.62 23.52 1.27
C LEU A 340 -9.59 24.55 1.74
N GLN A 341 -8.54 24.10 2.41
CA GLN A 341 -7.48 24.99 2.91
C GLN A 341 -6.68 25.67 1.76
N LYS A 342 -6.46 24.94 0.64
CA LYS A 342 -5.80 25.54 -0.56
C LYS A 342 -6.65 26.57 -1.31
N ARG A 343 -7.97 26.60 -1.09
CA ARG A 343 -8.86 27.61 -1.68
C ARG A 343 -8.85 28.94 -0.90
N SER A 344 -8.29 28.98 0.30
CA SER A 344 -8.25 30.18 1.16
C SER A 344 -6.97 31.01 0.96
N TYR A 345 -6.13 30.65 0.02
CA TYR A 345 -4.96 31.37 -0.46
C TYR A 345 -5.02 31.55 -1.99
#